data_73c5e1bcd60b50536b0769db33f27041
#
_entry.id   73c5e1bcd60b50536b0769db33f27041
#
_cell.length_a   1.000
_cell.length_b   1.000
_cell.length_c   1.000
_cell.angle_alpha   90.00
_cell.angle_beta   90.00
_cell.angle_gamma   90.00
#
_symmetry.space_group_name_H-M   'P 1'
#
loop_
_entity.id
_entity.type
_entity.pdbx_description
1 polymer ?
#
loop_
_entity_poly.entity_id
_entity_poly.type
_entity_poly.pdbx_seq_one_letter_code
_entity_poly.pdbx_strand_id
1 'polypeptide(L)'
;ENNGKQWDANPEIQAFMKEKGLADNAALQAYFNSRLLEILTKHGRKMVGWDEIFQPGLPKDIVIQSWRGTEALVQAARRGYAGLLSNGYYIDLCQPAAEHYLNDPLPSGHGLSDAEAALVLGGEATMWSELVSAETIDSRIWPRTAAIAERLWSPADARARAPRSVRAGPWRPRRGPHQNL
;
A
#
# COMPACT_ATOMS: atom_id res chain seq x y z
N GLU A 1 5.13 -11.52 1.32
CA GLU A 1 6.37 -11.54 0.55
C GLU A 1 6.64 -12.96 0.08
N ASN A 2 7.15 -13.14 -1.12
CA ASN A 2 7.55 -14.45 -1.55
C ASN A 2 8.95 -14.77 -1.00
N ASN A 3 9.08 -15.90 -0.34
CA ASN A 3 10.33 -16.37 0.24
C ASN A 3 11.05 -17.29 -0.74
N GLY A 4 11.77 -16.72 -1.71
CA GLY A 4 12.48 -17.49 -2.75
C GLY A 4 13.28 -18.64 -2.18
N LYS A 5 14.07 -18.43 -1.13
CA LYS A 5 14.89 -19.48 -0.54
C LYS A 5 14.08 -20.70 -0.05
N GLN A 6 12.94 -20.47 0.61
CA GLN A 6 12.09 -21.54 1.15
C GLN A 6 11.34 -22.26 0.02
N TRP A 7 10.80 -21.51 -0.92
CA TRP A 7 10.05 -22.10 -2.03
C TRP A 7 10.96 -22.82 -2.99
N ASP A 8 12.12 -22.26 -3.31
CA ASP A 8 13.09 -22.87 -4.22
C ASP A 8 13.72 -24.15 -3.64
N ALA A 9 13.90 -24.20 -2.32
CA ALA A 9 14.46 -25.36 -1.62
C ALA A 9 13.43 -26.47 -1.33
N ASN A 10 12.15 -26.21 -1.50
CA ASN A 10 11.10 -27.21 -1.18
C ASN A 10 10.75 -28.04 -2.41
N PRO A 11 11.06 -29.35 -2.42
CA PRO A 11 10.85 -30.22 -3.58
C PRO A 11 9.36 -30.41 -3.93
N GLU A 12 8.44 -30.32 -2.96
CA GLU A 12 7.00 -30.45 -3.20
C GLU A 12 6.48 -29.19 -3.93
N ILE A 13 6.94 -28.01 -3.51
CA ILE A 13 6.60 -26.75 -4.19
C ILE A 13 7.14 -26.76 -5.61
N GLN A 14 8.38 -27.18 -5.81
CA GLN A 14 8.98 -27.25 -7.15
C GLN A 14 8.25 -28.27 -8.06
N ALA A 15 7.85 -29.42 -7.53
CA ALA A 15 7.04 -30.39 -8.25
C ALA A 15 5.67 -29.82 -8.64
N PHE A 16 4.99 -29.15 -7.71
CA PHE A 16 3.73 -28.47 -7.95
C PHE A 16 3.82 -27.39 -9.02
N MET A 17 4.85 -26.53 -8.95
CA MET A 17 5.09 -25.48 -9.94
C MET A 17 5.26 -26.09 -11.33
N LYS A 18 6.02 -27.17 -11.44
CA LYS A 18 6.23 -27.89 -12.70
C LYS A 18 4.92 -28.50 -13.22
N GLU A 19 4.12 -29.13 -12.35
CA GLU A 19 2.81 -29.70 -12.72
C GLU A 19 1.86 -28.63 -13.25
N LYS A 20 1.85 -27.45 -12.63
CA LYS A 20 0.96 -26.34 -12.99
C LYS A 20 1.53 -25.42 -14.10
N GLY A 21 2.73 -25.67 -14.58
CA GLY A 21 3.38 -24.84 -15.59
C GLY A 21 3.71 -23.44 -15.11
N LEU A 22 4.00 -23.28 -13.81
CA LEU A 22 4.35 -21.99 -13.20
C LEU A 22 5.85 -21.73 -13.37
N ALA A 23 6.19 -20.63 -14.04
CA ALA A 23 7.55 -20.37 -14.48
C ALA A 23 8.49 -19.94 -13.33
N ASP A 24 7.96 -19.26 -12.34
CA ASP A 24 8.71 -18.66 -11.23
C ASP A 24 7.84 -18.47 -9.98
N ASN A 25 8.45 -17.97 -8.90
CA ASN A 25 7.76 -17.69 -7.63
C ASN A 25 6.69 -16.61 -7.76
N ALA A 26 6.83 -15.66 -8.68
CA ALA A 26 5.78 -14.66 -8.93
C ALA A 26 4.54 -15.31 -9.56
N ALA A 27 4.74 -16.25 -10.49
CA ALA A 27 3.65 -17.05 -11.06
C ALA A 27 2.97 -17.95 -10.01
N LEU A 28 3.75 -18.53 -9.08
CA LEU A 28 3.20 -19.29 -7.96
C LEU A 28 2.35 -18.40 -7.04
N GLN A 29 2.83 -17.21 -6.70
CA GLN A 29 2.08 -16.24 -5.91
C GLN A 29 0.79 -15.79 -6.62
N ALA A 30 0.87 -15.51 -7.92
CA ALA A 30 -0.30 -15.16 -8.73
C ALA A 30 -1.33 -16.30 -8.76
N TYR A 31 -0.89 -17.54 -8.91
CA TYR A 31 -1.75 -18.73 -8.82
C TYR A 31 -2.44 -18.81 -7.46
N PHE A 32 -1.70 -18.67 -6.36
CA PHE A 32 -2.25 -18.67 -5.01
C PHE A 32 -3.30 -17.57 -4.84
N ASN A 33 -2.98 -16.34 -5.26
CA ASN A 33 -3.88 -15.20 -5.16
C ASN A 33 -5.16 -15.39 -6.00
N SER A 34 -5.07 -16.03 -7.17
CA SER A 34 -6.26 -16.33 -7.97
C SER A 34 -7.18 -17.32 -7.26
N ARG A 35 -6.63 -18.32 -6.56
CA ARG A 35 -7.42 -19.26 -5.75
C ARG A 35 -8.09 -18.58 -4.55
N LEU A 36 -7.38 -17.65 -3.89
CA LEU A 36 -7.96 -16.83 -2.81
C LEU A 36 -9.09 -15.94 -3.34
N LEU A 37 -8.91 -15.32 -4.50
CA LEU A 37 -9.94 -14.49 -5.12
C LEU A 37 -11.21 -15.28 -5.43
N GLU A 38 -11.10 -16.50 -5.93
CA GLU A 38 -12.25 -17.40 -6.15
C GLU A 38 -13.02 -17.64 -4.85
N ILE A 39 -12.31 -17.91 -3.75
CA ILE A 39 -12.90 -18.14 -2.43
C ILE A 39 -13.61 -16.87 -1.94
N LEU A 40 -12.94 -15.71 -2.00
CA LEU A 40 -13.49 -14.44 -1.56
C LEU A 40 -14.75 -14.07 -2.36
N THR A 41 -14.70 -14.23 -3.68
CA THR A 41 -15.83 -13.97 -4.59
C THR A 41 -17.03 -14.86 -4.24
N LYS A 42 -16.80 -16.15 -3.99
CA LYS A 42 -17.83 -17.09 -3.55
C LYS A 42 -18.54 -16.66 -2.27
N HIS A 43 -17.81 -15.94 -1.40
CA HIS A 43 -18.35 -15.40 -0.15
C HIS A 43 -18.82 -13.94 -0.27
N GLY A 44 -18.94 -13.40 -1.48
CA GLY A 44 -19.38 -12.02 -1.72
C GLY A 44 -18.42 -10.96 -1.18
N ARG A 45 -17.12 -11.28 -1.09
CA ARG A 45 -16.08 -10.38 -0.61
C ARG A 45 -15.18 -9.91 -1.75
N LYS A 46 -14.68 -8.68 -1.64
CA LYS A 46 -13.64 -8.17 -2.52
C LYS A 46 -12.26 -8.46 -1.93
N MET A 47 -11.30 -8.69 -2.79
CA MET A 47 -9.91 -8.89 -2.40
C MET A 47 -9.19 -7.56 -2.33
N VAL A 48 -8.46 -7.33 -1.24
CA VAL A 48 -7.46 -6.28 -1.10
C VAL A 48 -6.13 -6.96 -0.84
N GLY A 49 -5.07 -6.51 -1.45
CA GLY A 49 -3.74 -7.03 -1.18
C GLY A 49 -2.65 -5.99 -1.41
N TRP A 50 -1.53 -6.21 -0.74
CA TRP A 50 -0.35 -5.38 -0.88
C TRP A 50 0.12 -5.34 -2.34
N ASP A 51 0.90 -4.35 -2.72
CA ASP A 51 1.26 -4.13 -4.12
C ASP A 51 2.06 -5.28 -4.77
N GLU A 52 2.52 -6.29 -4.01
CA GLU A 52 3.07 -7.55 -4.53
C GLU A 52 2.05 -8.41 -5.28
N ILE A 53 0.75 -8.27 -4.98
CA ILE A 53 -0.29 -8.99 -5.74
C ILE A 53 -0.48 -8.44 -7.16
N PHE A 54 0.11 -7.27 -7.45
CA PHE A 54 -0.01 -6.61 -8.73
C PHE A 54 0.77 -7.36 -9.82
N GLN A 55 0.21 -8.48 -10.25
CA GLN A 55 0.76 -9.38 -11.26
C GLN A 55 -0.10 -9.37 -12.53
N PRO A 56 0.48 -9.64 -13.70
CA PRO A 56 -0.29 -9.78 -14.93
C PRO A 56 -1.37 -10.86 -14.81
N GLY A 57 -2.54 -10.58 -15.38
CA GLY A 57 -3.63 -11.58 -15.45
C GLY A 57 -4.61 -11.58 -14.28
N LEU A 58 -4.37 -10.81 -13.21
CA LEU A 58 -5.36 -10.67 -12.14
C LEU A 58 -6.59 -9.84 -12.61
N PRO A 59 -7.81 -10.20 -12.18
CA PRO A 59 -9.02 -9.43 -12.45
C PRO A 59 -8.96 -8.01 -11.91
N LYS A 60 -9.73 -7.09 -12.51
CA LYS A 60 -9.71 -5.66 -12.18
C LYS A 60 -10.56 -5.29 -10.95
N ASP A 61 -11.28 -6.21 -10.39
CA ASP A 61 -12.13 -6.01 -9.21
C ASP A 61 -11.41 -6.14 -7.87
N ILE A 62 -10.09 -6.35 -7.90
CA ILE A 62 -9.23 -6.33 -6.71
C ILE A 62 -8.73 -4.91 -6.43
N VAL A 63 -8.42 -4.64 -5.16
CA VAL A 63 -7.86 -3.37 -4.69
C VAL A 63 -6.37 -3.57 -4.35
N ILE A 64 -5.52 -2.72 -4.90
CA ILE A 64 -4.07 -2.73 -4.63
C ILE A 64 -3.78 -1.80 -3.46
N GLN A 65 -3.19 -2.33 -2.40
CA GLN A 65 -2.74 -1.55 -1.25
C GLN A 65 -1.25 -1.23 -1.39
N SER A 66 -0.95 0.03 -1.69
CA SER A 66 0.42 0.46 -1.97
C SER A 66 1.15 0.86 -0.69
N TRP A 67 2.14 0.06 -0.30
CA TRP A 67 3.03 0.35 0.82
C TRP A 67 4.42 0.86 0.38
N ARG A 68 4.77 0.66 -0.88
CA ARG A 68 6.06 1.08 -1.44
C ARG A 68 6.06 2.53 -1.95
N GLY A 69 4.90 3.15 -2.08
CA GLY A 69 4.78 4.56 -2.43
C GLY A 69 3.73 4.88 -3.48
N THR A 70 3.56 6.17 -3.74
CA THR A 70 2.58 6.69 -4.70
C THR A 70 2.81 6.22 -6.13
N GLU A 71 4.05 5.94 -6.52
CA GLU A 71 4.35 5.47 -7.89
C GLU A 71 3.66 4.13 -8.19
N ALA A 72 3.73 3.18 -7.26
CA ALA A 72 3.05 1.88 -7.41
C ALA A 72 1.53 2.05 -7.50
N LEU A 73 0.95 2.97 -6.70
CA LEU A 73 -0.46 3.32 -6.76
C LEU A 73 -0.87 3.92 -8.11
N VAL A 74 -0.08 4.86 -8.63
CA VAL A 74 -0.30 5.47 -9.95
C VAL A 74 -0.23 4.43 -11.07
N GLN A 75 0.73 3.51 -11.01
CA GLN A 75 0.84 2.43 -11.99
C GLN A 75 -0.35 1.46 -11.92
N ALA A 76 -0.85 1.15 -10.74
CA ALA A 76 -2.06 0.35 -10.57
C ALA A 76 -3.28 1.04 -11.21
N ALA A 77 -3.50 2.33 -10.94
CA ALA A 77 -4.58 3.13 -11.50
C ALA A 77 -4.53 3.19 -13.03
N ARG A 78 -3.35 3.46 -13.62
CA ARG A 78 -3.13 3.43 -15.08
C ARG A 78 -3.50 2.09 -15.73
N ARG A 79 -3.35 1.01 -14.99
CA ARG A 79 -3.75 -0.33 -15.45
C ARG A 79 -5.19 -0.70 -15.09
N GLY A 80 -5.97 0.24 -14.56
CA GLY A 80 -7.40 0.08 -14.28
C GLY A 80 -7.70 -0.65 -12.97
N TYR A 81 -6.79 -0.67 -12.02
CA TYR A 81 -7.01 -1.21 -10.67
C TYR A 81 -7.32 -0.09 -9.68
N ALA A 82 -8.30 -0.32 -8.82
CA ALA A 82 -8.50 0.54 -7.66
C ALA A 82 -7.34 0.37 -6.67
N GLY A 83 -7.00 1.40 -5.93
CA GLY A 83 -5.89 1.35 -4.99
C GLY A 83 -6.03 2.23 -3.77
N LEU A 84 -5.28 1.86 -2.72
CA LEU A 84 -5.13 2.58 -1.46
C LEU A 84 -3.65 2.89 -1.22
N LEU A 85 -3.35 4.04 -0.63
CA LEU A 85 -2.00 4.37 -0.18
C LEU A 85 -1.85 4.08 1.32
N SER A 86 -0.92 3.20 1.67
CA SER A 86 -0.47 3.00 3.05
C SER A 86 0.89 3.64 3.31
N ASN A 87 1.74 3.76 2.28
CA ASN A 87 3.03 4.43 2.42
C ASN A 87 2.86 5.86 2.95
N GLY A 88 3.68 6.22 3.95
CA GLY A 88 3.62 7.51 4.63
C GLY A 88 2.52 7.64 5.68
N TYR A 89 1.69 6.60 5.89
CA TYR A 89 0.63 6.55 6.89
C TYR A 89 0.86 5.49 7.98
N TYR A 90 2.09 5.02 8.13
CA TYR A 90 2.53 4.11 9.21
C TYR A 90 2.70 4.89 10.52
N ILE A 91 1.69 4.84 11.40
CA ILE A 91 1.67 5.63 12.64
C ILE A 91 2.54 5.02 13.76
N ASP A 92 2.86 3.74 13.67
CA ASP A 92 3.80 3.03 14.55
C ASP A 92 5.22 3.58 14.47
N LEU A 93 5.65 4.10 13.32
CA LEU A 93 6.97 4.68 13.11
C LEU A 93 7.19 6.02 13.81
N CYS A 94 6.16 6.55 14.47
CA CYS A 94 6.22 7.77 15.27
C CYS A 94 6.73 9.01 14.54
N GLN A 95 6.45 9.12 13.24
CA GLN A 95 6.77 10.31 12.47
C GLN A 95 5.92 11.52 12.93
N PRO A 96 6.40 12.75 12.70
CA PRO A 96 5.61 13.94 12.98
C PRO A 96 4.25 13.92 12.28
N ALA A 97 3.18 14.38 12.97
CA ALA A 97 1.85 14.47 12.39
C ALA A 97 1.80 15.32 11.11
N ALA A 98 2.69 16.32 11.00
CA ALA A 98 2.83 17.15 9.80
C ALA A 98 3.26 16.34 8.56
N GLU A 99 4.12 15.33 8.72
CA GLU A 99 4.55 14.46 7.60
C GLU A 99 3.37 13.65 7.08
N HIS A 100 2.58 13.07 7.96
CA HIS A 100 1.35 12.36 7.59
C HIS A 100 0.34 13.29 6.90
N TYR A 101 0.17 14.52 7.41
CA TYR A 101 -0.74 15.50 6.82
C TYR A 101 -0.32 15.92 5.40
N LEU A 102 0.98 16.04 5.15
CA LEU A 102 1.53 16.42 3.84
C LEU A 102 1.56 15.26 2.84
N ASN A 103 1.45 14.03 3.30
CA ASN A 103 1.36 12.87 2.42
C ASN A 103 0.05 12.91 1.63
N ASP A 104 0.11 12.61 0.34
CA ASP A 104 -1.03 12.72 -0.58
C ASP A 104 -1.13 11.48 -1.46
N PRO A 105 -2.25 10.74 -1.40
CA PRO A 105 -2.49 9.65 -2.33
C PRO A 105 -2.46 10.06 -3.80
N LEU A 106 -2.85 11.32 -4.09
CA LEU A 106 -2.85 11.92 -5.44
C LEU A 106 -2.08 13.24 -5.43
N PRO A 107 -0.74 13.22 -5.38
CA PRO A 107 0.05 14.44 -5.40
C PRO A 107 -0.12 15.17 -6.73
N SER A 108 0.01 16.50 -6.72
CA SER A 108 -0.03 17.30 -7.96
C SER A 108 0.99 16.76 -8.98
N GLY A 109 0.59 16.68 -10.24
CA GLY A 109 1.45 16.16 -11.32
C GLY A 109 1.51 14.63 -11.42
N HIS A 110 0.59 13.89 -10.81
CA HIS A 110 0.49 12.43 -10.90
C HIS A 110 0.29 11.88 -12.32
N GLY A 111 -0.16 12.73 -13.27
CA GLY A 111 -0.27 12.37 -14.69
C GLY A 111 -1.33 11.30 -15.00
N LEU A 112 -2.35 11.16 -14.14
CA LEU A 112 -3.52 10.32 -14.37
C LEU A 112 -4.63 11.16 -15.03
N SER A 113 -5.43 10.55 -15.88
CA SER A 113 -6.73 11.08 -16.29
C SER A 113 -7.71 11.08 -15.11
N ASP A 114 -8.83 11.82 -15.24
CA ASP A 114 -9.87 11.85 -14.20
C ASP A 114 -10.44 10.47 -13.90
N ALA A 115 -10.62 9.63 -14.92
CA ALA A 115 -11.10 8.27 -14.78
C ALA A 115 -10.10 7.36 -14.02
N GLU A 116 -8.81 7.51 -14.28
CA GLU A 116 -7.77 6.78 -13.56
C GLU A 116 -7.60 7.32 -12.12
N ALA A 117 -7.67 8.63 -11.93
CA ALA A 117 -7.61 9.25 -10.60
C ALA A 117 -8.77 8.80 -9.70
N ALA A 118 -9.96 8.57 -10.27
CA ALA A 118 -11.11 8.04 -9.54
C ALA A 118 -10.90 6.61 -9.01
N LEU A 119 -9.90 5.87 -9.51
CA LEU A 119 -9.52 4.56 -8.99
C LEU A 119 -8.66 4.66 -7.72
N VAL A 120 -8.11 5.82 -7.40
CA VAL A 120 -7.39 6.04 -6.14
C VAL A 120 -8.40 6.33 -5.03
N LEU A 121 -8.63 5.33 -4.19
CA LEU A 121 -9.67 5.36 -3.15
C LEU A 121 -9.29 6.24 -1.94
N GLY A 122 -8.01 6.63 -1.84
CA GLY A 122 -7.48 7.41 -0.74
C GLY A 122 -6.30 6.74 -0.06
N GLY A 123 -6.23 6.82 1.26
CA GLY A 123 -5.15 6.24 2.05
C GLY A 123 -5.66 5.53 3.31
N GLU A 124 -4.75 4.85 3.98
CA GLU A 124 -5.04 4.04 5.15
C GLU A 124 -3.93 4.21 6.20
N ALA A 125 -4.33 4.55 7.43
CA ALA A 125 -3.41 4.55 8.56
C ALA A 125 -3.15 3.13 9.05
N THR A 126 -1.89 2.74 9.16
CA THR A 126 -1.47 1.41 9.60
C THR A 126 -0.71 1.47 10.91
N MET A 127 -0.94 0.49 11.78
CA MET A 127 -0.27 0.31 13.05
C MET A 127 0.27 -1.11 13.16
N TRP A 128 1.58 -1.26 13.29
CA TRP A 128 2.25 -2.54 13.50
C TRP A 128 2.82 -2.61 14.92
N SER A 129 2.95 -3.80 15.46
CA SER A 129 3.27 -3.97 16.89
C SER A 129 4.76 -4.07 17.20
N GLU A 130 5.65 -4.06 16.22
CA GLU A 130 7.09 -4.19 16.45
C GLU A 130 7.66 -3.07 17.31
N LEU A 131 7.11 -1.85 17.20
CA LEU A 131 7.56 -0.65 17.91
C LEU A 131 6.50 -0.09 18.85
N VAL A 132 5.45 -0.86 19.15
CA VAL A 132 4.29 -0.39 19.91
C VAL A 132 3.98 -1.34 21.04
N SER A 133 3.79 -0.78 22.25
CA SER A 133 3.35 -1.49 23.44
C SER A 133 2.03 -0.90 23.95
N ALA A 134 1.41 -1.55 24.94
CA ALA A 134 0.18 -1.06 25.57
C ALA A 134 0.36 0.36 26.16
N GLU A 135 1.55 0.69 26.66
CA GLU A 135 1.85 1.99 27.24
C GLU A 135 2.07 3.09 26.19
N THR A 136 2.43 2.71 24.96
CA THR A 136 2.81 3.69 23.92
C THR A 136 1.76 3.85 22.82
N ILE A 137 0.78 2.95 22.73
CA ILE A 137 -0.18 2.90 21.62
C ILE A 137 -0.93 4.22 21.41
N ASP A 138 -1.45 4.84 22.46
CA ASP A 138 -2.18 6.10 22.36
C ASP A 138 -1.29 7.24 21.83
N SER A 139 -0.03 7.25 22.22
CA SER A 139 0.95 8.23 21.73
C SER A 139 1.33 8.01 20.26
N ARG A 140 1.15 6.81 19.74
CA ARG A 140 1.31 6.51 18.29
C ARG A 140 0.08 6.96 17.51
N ILE A 141 -1.12 6.68 18.02
CA ILE A 141 -2.38 7.03 17.38
C ILE A 141 -2.54 8.55 17.32
N TRP A 142 -2.39 9.23 18.45
CA TRP A 142 -2.67 10.66 18.57
C TRP A 142 -1.41 11.51 18.62
N PRO A 143 -1.36 12.66 17.93
CA PRO A 143 -2.42 13.27 17.07
C PRO A 143 -2.37 12.80 15.59
N ARG A 144 -1.56 11.79 15.24
CA ARG A 144 -1.26 11.38 13.86
C ARG A 144 -2.51 11.00 13.08
N THR A 145 -3.34 10.16 13.68
CA THR A 145 -4.59 9.71 13.03
C THR A 145 -5.53 10.88 12.75
N ALA A 146 -5.58 11.88 13.62
CA ALA A 146 -6.36 13.10 13.37
C ALA A 146 -5.84 13.88 12.15
N ALA A 147 -4.52 13.99 12.01
CA ALA A 147 -3.90 14.65 10.86
C ALA A 147 -4.14 13.86 9.55
N ILE A 148 -4.07 12.54 9.60
CA ILE A 148 -4.36 11.66 8.45
C ILE A 148 -5.85 11.76 8.08
N ALA A 149 -6.74 11.69 9.06
CA ALA A 149 -8.18 11.79 8.83
C ALA A 149 -8.55 13.13 8.18
N GLU A 150 -8.01 14.25 8.68
CA GLU A 150 -8.22 15.56 8.08
C GLU A 150 -7.68 15.61 6.65
N ARG A 151 -6.48 15.07 6.41
CA ARG A 151 -5.86 15.03 5.08
C ARG A 151 -6.67 14.24 4.05
N LEU A 152 -7.24 13.11 4.45
CA LEU A 152 -8.01 12.22 3.56
C LEU A 152 -9.46 12.66 3.40
N TRP A 153 -10.03 13.33 4.38
CA TRP A 153 -11.43 13.77 4.38
C TRP A 153 -11.64 15.15 3.74
N SER A 154 -10.67 16.05 3.94
CA SER A 154 -10.79 17.43 3.50
C SER A 154 -10.49 17.59 2.00
N PRO A 155 -11.14 18.55 1.32
CA PRO A 155 -10.84 18.87 -0.07
C PRO A 155 -9.38 19.21 -0.30
N ALA A 156 -8.88 18.96 -1.51
CA ALA A 156 -7.47 19.16 -1.87
C ALA A 156 -6.97 20.61 -1.64
N ASP A 157 -7.85 21.61 -1.75
CA ASP A 157 -7.54 23.01 -1.50
C ASP A 157 -7.36 23.36 -0.03
N ALA A 158 -7.84 22.52 0.91
CA ALA A 158 -7.61 22.71 2.34
C ALA A 158 -6.12 22.76 2.68
N ARG A 159 -5.29 22.02 1.96
CA ARG A 159 -3.83 22.06 2.07
C ARG A 159 -3.24 23.46 1.75
N ALA A 160 -3.87 24.22 0.86
CA ALA A 160 -3.46 25.58 0.55
C ALA A 160 -3.62 26.52 1.74
N ARG A 161 -4.50 26.21 2.67
CA ARG A 161 -4.79 26.99 3.88
C ARG A 161 -3.92 26.59 5.08
N ALA A 162 -3.20 25.47 5.00
CA ALA A 162 -2.31 25.03 6.08
C ALA A 162 -1.21 26.07 6.37
N PRO A 163 -0.82 26.29 7.64
CA PRO A 163 0.21 27.24 8.01
C PRO A 163 1.53 27.00 7.25
N ARG A 164 2.26 28.07 6.95
CA ARG A 164 3.55 27.98 6.23
C ARG A 164 4.56 27.06 6.92
N SER A 165 4.52 26.95 8.25
CA SER A 165 5.37 26.05 9.04
C SER A 165 5.17 24.57 8.71
N VAL A 166 3.99 24.18 8.24
CA VAL A 166 3.67 22.82 7.79
C VAL A 166 4.09 22.60 6.32
N ARG A 167 4.20 23.71 5.53
CA ARG A 167 4.52 23.65 4.09
C ARG A 167 6.02 23.70 3.78
N ALA A 168 6.86 24.11 4.73
CA ALA A 168 8.24 24.54 4.48
C ALA A 168 9.31 23.58 5.01
N GLY A 169 9.09 22.28 4.95
CA GLY A 169 10.15 21.32 5.22
C GLY A 169 10.56 20.56 3.94
N PRO A 170 11.81 20.60 3.46
CA PRO A 170 12.25 19.61 2.50
C PRO A 170 12.34 18.27 3.25
N TRP A 171 11.27 17.49 3.16
CA TRP A 171 11.34 16.10 3.61
C TRP A 171 12.39 15.37 2.75
N ARG A 172 13.46 14.94 3.38
CA ARG A 172 14.36 13.94 2.81
C ARG A 172 14.01 12.61 3.44
N PRO A 173 13.61 11.57 2.67
CA PRO A 173 13.41 10.26 3.24
C PRO A 173 14.70 9.84 3.93
N ARG A 174 14.67 9.62 5.24
CA ARG A 174 15.73 8.85 5.90
C ARG A 174 15.64 7.45 5.28
N ARG A 175 16.66 7.06 4.54
CA ARG A 175 16.81 5.67 4.10
C ARG A 175 16.79 4.82 5.36
N GLY A 176 15.67 4.13 5.58
CA GLY A 176 15.56 3.16 6.65
C GLY A 176 16.51 1.98 6.39
N PRO A 177 16.98 1.27 7.43
CA PRO A 177 17.92 0.16 7.31
C PRO A 177 17.39 -1.07 6.53
N HIS A 178 16.18 -1.03 5.98
CA HIS A 178 15.52 -2.15 5.32
C HIS A 178 15.50 -2.08 3.78
N GLN A 179 16.32 -1.23 3.14
CA GLN A 179 16.44 -1.21 1.68
C GLN A 179 17.57 -2.08 1.12
N ASN A 180 18.16 -2.95 1.95
CA ASN A 180 19.14 -3.96 1.53
C ASN A 180 18.70 -5.34 2.06
N LEU A 181 17.68 -5.93 1.48
CA LEU A 181 17.44 -7.38 1.45
C LEU A 181 16.80 -7.74 0.11
#